data_8d9bf0278812c415215ad0a60355f571
#
_entry.id   8d9bf0278812c415215ad0a60355f571
#
_cell.length_a   1.000
_cell.length_b   1.000
_cell.length_c   1.000
_cell.angle_alpha   90.00
_cell.angle_beta   90.00
_cell.angle_gamma   90.00
#
_symmetry.space_group_name_H-M   'P 1'
#
loop_
_entity.id
_entity.type
_entity.pdbx_description
1 polymer ?
#
loop_
_entity_poly.entity_id
_entity_poly.type
_entity_poly.pdbx_seq_one_letter_code
_entity_poly.pdbx_strand_id
1 'polypeptide(L)'
;ASREFLQREYDTRVQGRTVVPAFIGEGSDVPSDAFVQKLEFGRTGAVACGIGLNPTFGKIDTYAMAMLSANEGLMRVVAVGADPDRAANNGNYCWPGVLADESDEPEYKTAQLVRAARAQSDFATGTDVATISGKDSMKIQGNILDSRGRRHRVFGLPAIQFATIGHVPDAAGCVTADLKLAGDIVYVVGPPTRDELGGSELHEMLGEPGLNVPRVDLPASMETYRALHSAMRAGLVESAKACSKGGLAAALSLAAFGGGLGASIDLRRVPSDIPAGDRHRDLRLLFSESASRFVVSVAPGNAAAFEKAMGGRAARFGTVVPRSVVVTGSGGKVILREEAARLKRSWRSTFAHKLHAGGGAP
;
A
#
# COMPACT_ATOMS: atom_id res chain seq x y z
N ALA A 1 -9.46 -6.13 -4.44
CA ALA A 1 -10.92 -5.95 -4.64
C ALA A 1 -11.40 -4.66 -3.98
N SER A 2 -12.39 -3.99 -4.58
CA SER A 2 -13.00 -2.77 -4.03
C SER A 2 -13.81 -3.09 -2.77
N ARG A 3 -13.61 -2.25 -1.74
CA ARG A 3 -14.41 -2.26 -0.50
C ARG A 3 -15.16 -0.94 -0.34
N GLU A 4 -15.43 -0.25 -1.43
CA GLU A 4 -16.09 1.05 -1.49
C GLU A 4 -17.41 1.06 -0.70
N PHE A 5 -18.20 0.00 -0.81
CA PHE A 5 -19.50 -0.12 -0.13
C PHE A 5 -19.41 0.00 1.39
N LEU A 6 -18.34 -0.51 2.03
CA LEU A 6 -18.12 -0.39 3.47
C LEU A 6 -17.80 1.04 3.89
N GLN A 7 -17.01 1.75 3.08
CA GLN A 7 -16.60 3.12 3.42
C GLN A 7 -17.69 4.15 3.17
N ARG A 8 -18.60 3.89 2.20
CA ARG A 8 -19.70 4.81 1.87
C ARG A 8 -20.85 4.79 2.88
N GLU A 9 -20.82 3.86 3.83
CA GLU A 9 -21.74 3.88 4.98
C GLU A 9 -21.40 5.00 5.98
N TYR A 10 -20.22 5.61 5.85
CA TYR A 10 -19.73 6.66 6.74
C TYR A 10 -19.56 7.99 6.02
N ASP A 11 -19.83 9.08 6.75
CA ASP A 11 -19.53 10.43 6.29
C ASP A 11 -18.03 10.67 6.21
N THR A 12 -17.53 11.08 5.04
CA THR A 12 -16.09 11.25 4.80
C THR A 12 -15.65 12.70 4.61
N ARG A 13 -16.60 13.67 4.59
CA ARG A 13 -16.31 15.09 4.29
C ARG A 13 -17.08 16.08 5.17
N VAL A 14 -17.39 15.71 6.41
CA VAL A 14 -18.36 16.43 7.26
C VAL A 14 -17.93 17.85 7.62
N GLN A 15 -16.64 18.09 7.89
CA GLN A 15 -16.15 19.34 8.45
C GLN A 15 -15.70 20.38 7.41
N GLY A 16 -15.79 20.10 6.13
CA GLY A 16 -15.33 21.00 5.07
C GLY A 16 -13.82 21.24 4.99
N ARG A 17 -13.01 20.55 5.78
CA ARG A 17 -11.54 20.71 5.83
C ARG A 17 -10.77 19.70 4.98
N THR A 18 -11.46 18.81 4.29
CA THR A 18 -10.86 17.74 3.50
C THR A 18 -10.04 18.30 2.34
N VAL A 19 -8.77 17.91 2.26
CA VAL A 19 -7.84 18.21 1.17
C VAL A 19 -7.76 17.02 0.23
N VAL A 20 -7.38 15.85 0.78
CA VAL A 20 -7.39 14.57 0.05
C VAL A 20 -8.46 13.68 0.67
N PRO A 21 -9.54 13.37 -0.06
CA PRO A 21 -10.62 12.54 0.46
C PRO A 21 -10.27 11.04 0.49
N ALA A 22 -11.11 10.24 1.14
CA ALA A 22 -10.97 8.78 1.18
C ALA A 22 -11.05 8.13 -0.21
N PHE A 23 -11.83 8.74 -1.12
CA PHE A 23 -11.94 8.33 -2.52
C PHE A 23 -11.50 9.44 -3.45
N ILE A 24 -10.68 9.09 -4.43
CA ILE A 24 -10.05 9.97 -5.43
C ILE A 24 -10.37 9.50 -6.84
N GLY A 25 -9.82 10.22 -7.80
CA GLY A 25 -9.93 9.94 -9.22
C GLY A 25 -11.17 10.55 -9.86
N GLU A 26 -11.32 10.38 -11.18
CA GLU A 26 -12.39 10.95 -11.99
C GLU A 26 -13.79 10.57 -11.47
N GLY A 27 -13.97 9.31 -11.08
CA GLY A 27 -15.23 8.80 -10.51
C GLY A 27 -15.36 8.96 -9.00
N SER A 28 -14.37 9.52 -8.30
CA SER A 28 -14.31 9.55 -6.83
C SER A 28 -14.64 8.18 -6.20
N ASP A 29 -14.08 7.10 -6.73
CA ASP A 29 -14.40 5.72 -6.38
C ASP A 29 -13.17 4.81 -6.20
N VAL A 30 -11.95 5.39 -6.29
CA VAL A 30 -10.69 4.69 -6.02
C VAL A 30 -10.14 5.16 -4.67
N PRO A 31 -9.72 4.24 -3.77
CA PRO A 31 -9.22 4.62 -2.46
C PRO A 31 -7.92 5.42 -2.55
N SER A 32 -7.85 6.51 -1.80
CA SER A 32 -6.60 7.25 -1.58
C SER A 32 -5.62 6.44 -0.75
N ASP A 33 -4.34 6.78 -0.84
CA ASP A 33 -3.33 6.22 0.06
C ASP A 33 -3.50 6.71 1.49
N ALA A 34 -3.80 8.00 1.66
CA ALA A 34 -4.10 8.60 2.95
C ALA A 34 -5.21 9.65 2.80
N PHE A 35 -5.90 9.91 3.90
CA PHE A 35 -6.81 11.02 4.04
C PHE A 35 -6.03 12.25 4.50
N VAL A 36 -6.31 13.43 3.93
CA VAL A 36 -5.67 14.69 4.37
C VAL A 36 -6.73 15.72 4.74
N GLN A 37 -6.56 16.32 5.90
CA GLN A 37 -7.44 17.34 6.43
C GLN A 37 -6.66 18.56 6.89
N LYS A 38 -7.13 19.77 6.56
CA LYS A 38 -6.58 21.03 7.09
C LYS A 38 -6.76 21.09 8.60
N LEU A 39 -5.75 21.57 9.29
CA LEU A 39 -5.80 21.81 10.74
C LEU A 39 -6.73 22.98 11.05
N GLU A 40 -6.66 24.05 10.25
CA GLU A 40 -7.37 25.28 10.43
C GLU A 40 -7.80 25.89 9.09
N PHE A 41 -8.97 26.56 9.06
CA PHE A 41 -9.33 27.39 7.91
C PHE A 41 -8.40 28.61 7.83
N GLY A 42 -8.01 28.98 6.61
CA GLY A 42 -7.08 30.10 6.40
C GLY A 42 -5.60 29.80 6.61
N ARG A 43 -5.24 28.61 7.12
CA ARG A 43 -3.85 28.13 7.21
C ARG A 43 -3.52 27.16 6.09
N THR A 44 -2.23 27.01 5.77
CA THR A 44 -1.76 26.07 4.75
C THR A 44 -1.54 24.66 5.29
N GLY A 45 -1.21 24.52 6.56
CA GLY A 45 -0.90 23.25 7.19
C GLY A 45 -2.06 22.26 7.26
N ALA A 46 -1.76 20.99 7.10
CA ALA A 46 -2.70 19.89 7.17
C ALA A 46 -2.11 18.67 7.89
N VAL A 47 -2.95 17.70 8.19
CA VAL A 47 -2.59 16.38 8.71
C VAL A 47 -3.03 15.32 7.73
N ALA A 48 -2.12 14.42 7.37
CA ALA A 48 -2.40 13.18 6.67
C ALA A 48 -2.61 12.04 7.67
N CYS A 49 -3.53 11.12 7.35
CA CYS A 49 -3.70 9.87 8.10
C CYS A 49 -3.76 8.69 7.13
N GLY A 50 -2.81 7.77 7.28
CA GLY A 50 -2.68 6.54 6.49
C GLY A 50 -2.68 5.31 7.38
N ILE A 51 -3.09 4.16 6.83
CA ILE A 51 -3.17 2.90 7.58
C ILE A 51 -2.31 1.85 6.90
N GLY A 52 -1.47 1.17 7.70
CA GLY A 52 -0.75 -0.03 7.28
C GLY A 52 -1.25 -1.27 8.03
N LEU A 53 -1.51 -2.36 7.29
CA LEU A 53 -2.03 -3.61 7.86
C LEU A 53 -1.74 -4.80 6.93
N ASN A 54 -0.89 -5.72 7.38
CA ASN A 54 -0.38 -6.83 6.56
C ASN A 54 -0.44 -8.18 7.28
N PRO A 55 -1.61 -8.69 7.70
CA PRO A 55 -1.72 -9.90 8.52
C PRO A 55 -1.23 -11.17 7.80
N THR A 56 -1.26 -11.22 6.46
CA THR A 56 -0.83 -12.39 5.69
C THR A 56 0.65 -12.70 5.84
N PHE A 57 1.48 -11.67 5.98
CA PHE A 57 2.91 -11.85 6.27
C PHE A 57 3.15 -12.47 7.64
N GLY A 58 2.23 -12.24 8.60
CA GLY A 58 2.29 -12.84 9.93
C GLY A 58 2.14 -14.36 9.96
N LYS A 59 1.62 -14.96 8.90
CA LYS A 59 1.62 -16.43 8.71
C LYS A 59 3.04 -17.00 8.57
N ILE A 60 3.99 -16.15 8.15
CA ILE A 60 5.37 -16.52 7.87
C ILE A 60 6.31 -15.91 8.92
N ASP A 61 6.23 -14.59 9.13
CA ASP A 61 7.10 -13.86 10.06
C ASP A 61 6.36 -12.64 10.65
N THR A 62 6.07 -12.66 11.95
CA THR A 62 5.39 -11.57 12.64
C THR A 62 6.27 -10.33 12.84
N TYR A 63 7.60 -10.47 12.85
CA TYR A 63 8.50 -9.32 12.83
C TYR A 63 8.38 -8.57 11.50
N ALA A 64 8.47 -9.28 10.37
CA ALA A 64 8.30 -8.68 9.04
C ALA A 64 6.90 -8.08 8.87
N MET A 65 5.85 -8.77 9.34
CA MET A 65 4.47 -8.29 9.31
C MET A 65 4.32 -6.94 10.01
N ALA A 66 4.85 -6.79 11.22
CA ALA A 66 4.76 -5.56 12.00
C ALA A 66 5.59 -4.43 11.37
N MET A 67 6.83 -4.74 10.95
CA MET A 67 7.72 -3.80 10.25
C MET A 67 7.08 -3.26 8.97
N LEU A 68 6.54 -4.14 8.13
CA LEU A 68 5.87 -3.78 6.88
C LEU A 68 4.59 -2.99 7.10
N SER A 69 3.82 -3.32 8.15
CA SER A 69 2.60 -2.57 8.48
C SER A 69 2.93 -1.15 8.93
N ALA A 70 3.95 -0.95 9.78
CA ALA A 70 4.39 0.38 10.17
C ALA A 70 4.92 1.19 8.98
N ASN A 71 5.76 0.56 8.15
CA ASN A 71 6.30 1.16 6.95
C ASN A 71 5.22 1.53 5.92
N GLU A 72 4.20 0.68 5.73
CA GLU A 72 3.08 0.98 4.82
C GLU A 72 2.30 2.22 5.28
N GLY A 73 2.05 2.37 6.58
CA GLY A 73 1.40 3.56 7.12
C GLY A 73 2.18 4.83 6.80
N LEU A 74 3.50 4.81 6.99
CA LEU A 74 4.38 5.95 6.67
C LEU A 74 4.44 6.21 5.16
N MET A 75 4.60 5.18 4.33
CA MET A 75 4.55 5.32 2.87
C MET A 75 3.29 6.02 2.39
N ARG A 76 2.14 5.66 2.95
CA ARG A 76 0.84 6.19 2.53
C ARG A 76 0.69 7.68 2.84
N VAL A 77 1.15 8.14 4.00
CA VAL A 77 1.11 9.57 4.31
C VAL A 77 2.12 10.37 3.47
N VAL A 78 3.30 9.79 3.18
CA VAL A 78 4.28 10.39 2.27
C VAL A 78 3.73 10.49 0.84
N ALA A 79 3.02 9.48 0.36
CA ALA A 79 2.42 9.47 -0.98
C ALA A 79 1.45 10.63 -1.24
N VAL A 80 0.89 11.24 -0.20
CA VAL A 80 0.00 12.41 -0.32
C VAL A 80 0.67 13.73 0.06
N GLY A 81 1.98 13.73 0.37
CA GLY A 81 2.76 14.94 0.62
C GLY A 81 3.12 15.21 2.09
N ALA A 82 2.88 14.27 3.01
CA ALA A 82 3.32 14.44 4.40
C ALA A 82 4.86 14.39 4.53
N ASP A 83 5.37 15.14 5.49
CA ASP A 83 6.77 15.15 5.87
C ASP A 83 7.11 13.86 6.64
N PRO A 84 8.00 12.99 6.15
CA PRO A 84 8.35 11.74 6.81
C PRO A 84 9.04 11.93 8.16
N ASP A 85 9.70 13.07 8.39
CA ASP A 85 10.39 13.39 9.64
C ASP A 85 9.45 14.02 10.67
N ARG A 86 8.18 14.25 10.32
CA ARG A 86 7.13 14.79 11.19
C ARG A 86 5.89 13.88 11.17
N ALA A 87 6.12 12.61 11.43
CA ALA A 87 5.09 11.59 11.49
C ALA A 87 5.08 10.89 12.87
N ALA A 88 3.95 10.28 13.21
CA ALA A 88 3.80 9.46 14.39
C ALA A 88 2.84 8.30 14.14
N ASN A 89 3.01 7.22 14.87
CA ASN A 89 2.22 6.00 14.75
C ASN A 89 1.33 5.76 15.97
N ASN A 90 0.16 5.19 15.72
CA ASN A 90 -0.69 4.52 16.70
C ASN A 90 -0.74 3.04 16.36
N GLY A 91 -0.20 2.17 17.22
CA GLY A 91 -0.14 0.73 17.02
C GLY A 91 -1.35 0.00 17.62
N ASN A 92 -2.10 -0.71 16.79
CA ASN A 92 -3.29 -1.46 17.19
C ASN A 92 -3.03 -2.95 17.06
N TYR A 93 -2.82 -3.64 18.17
CA TYR A 93 -2.62 -5.08 18.20
C TYR A 93 -3.96 -5.81 18.09
N CYS A 94 -4.03 -6.77 17.19
CA CYS A 94 -5.11 -7.72 17.03
C CYS A 94 -4.49 -9.12 17.12
N TRP A 95 -4.66 -9.78 18.28
CA TRP A 95 -3.92 -11.01 18.59
C TRP A 95 -4.83 -12.11 19.14
N PRO A 96 -4.62 -13.39 18.75
CA PRO A 96 -5.29 -14.52 19.40
C PRO A 96 -4.82 -14.66 20.86
N GLY A 97 -5.54 -15.40 21.67
CA GLY A 97 -5.15 -15.69 23.05
C GLY A 97 -3.76 -16.29 23.16
N VAL A 98 -3.00 -15.87 24.15
CA VAL A 98 -1.59 -16.28 24.37
C VAL A 98 -1.39 -17.07 25.66
N LEU A 99 -2.45 -17.22 26.49
CA LEU A 99 -2.40 -17.98 27.73
C LEU A 99 -2.72 -19.47 27.48
N ALA A 100 -2.27 -20.33 28.40
CA ALA A 100 -2.42 -21.79 28.26
C ALA A 100 -3.88 -22.26 28.18
N ASP A 101 -4.82 -21.56 28.84
CA ASP A 101 -6.25 -21.83 28.78
C ASP A 101 -6.95 -21.24 27.54
N GLU A 102 -6.24 -20.40 26.80
CA GLU A 102 -6.76 -19.65 25.66
C GLU A 102 -6.29 -20.18 24.30
N SER A 103 -5.19 -20.90 24.27
CA SER A 103 -4.50 -21.32 23.04
C SER A 103 -3.94 -22.72 23.16
N ASP A 104 -3.94 -23.44 22.05
CA ASP A 104 -3.30 -24.75 21.92
C ASP A 104 -1.76 -24.61 21.78
N GLU A 105 -1.25 -23.40 21.42
CA GLU A 105 0.17 -23.10 21.24
C GLU A 105 0.54 -21.76 21.92
N PRO A 106 0.39 -21.64 23.25
CA PRO A 106 0.54 -20.35 23.95
C PRO A 106 1.96 -19.77 23.83
N GLU A 107 2.99 -20.61 23.99
CA GLU A 107 4.38 -20.17 23.89
C GLU A 107 4.75 -19.65 22.51
N TYR A 108 4.31 -20.35 21.48
CA TYR A 108 4.54 -19.94 20.08
C TYR A 108 3.88 -18.59 19.79
N LYS A 109 2.62 -18.41 20.20
CA LYS A 109 1.87 -17.16 19.99
C LYS A 109 2.43 -16.00 20.80
N THR A 110 2.94 -16.28 22.00
CA THR A 110 3.67 -15.29 22.80
C THR A 110 4.98 -14.90 22.12
N ALA A 111 5.76 -15.86 21.62
CA ALA A 111 7.00 -15.59 20.88
C ALA A 111 6.73 -14.73 19.62
N GLN A 112 5.67 -15.02 18.88
CA GLN A 112 5.23 -14.20 17.74
C GLN A 112 4.89 -12.75 18.16
N LEU A 113 4.21 -12.57 19.30
CA LEU A 113 3.89 -11.23 19.84
C LEU A 113 5.16 -10.45 20.21
N VAL A 114 6.11 -11.09 20.89
CA VAL A 114 7.41 -10.47 21.23
C VAL A 114 8.18 -10.06 19.97
N ARG A 115 8.19 -10.90 18.93
CA ARG A 115 8.83 -10.56 17.65
C ARG A 115 8.18 -9.33 16.99
N ALA A 116 6.85 -9.25 17.00
CA ALA A 116 6.11 -8.12 16.45
C ALA A 116 6.37 -6.82 17.25
N ALA A 117 6.41 -6.90 18.58
CA ALA A 117 6.74 -5.75 19.45
C ALA A 117 8.18 -5.24 19.22
N ARG A 118 9.16 -6.16 19.02
CA ARG A 118 10.53 -5.78 18.64
C ARG A 118 10.56 -5.02 17.31
N ALA A 119 9.83 -5.50 16.29
CA ALA A 119 9.77 -4.82 15.01
C ALA A 119 9.19 -3.40 15.13
N GLN A 120 8.17 -3.19 15.97
CA GLN A 120 7.63 -1.87 16.25
C GLN A 120 8.68 -0.95 16.91
N SER A 121 9.43 -1.46 17.88
CA SER A 121 10.52 -0.73 18.51
C SER A 121 11.61 -0.37 17.52
N ASP A 122 12.06 -1.35 16.71
CA ASP A 122 13.13 -1.15 15.73
C ASP A 122 12.68 -0.15 14.63
N PHE A 123 11.42 -0.19 14.22
CA PHE A 123 10.87 0.79 13.30
C PHE A 123 10.91 2.20 13.90
N ALA A 124 10.40 2.37 15.13
CA ALA A 124 10.34 3.67 15.78
C ALA A 124 11.75 4.28 15.99
N THR A 125 12.70 3.47 16.44
CA THR A 125 14.09 3.92 16.65
C THR A 125 14.87 4.13 15.37
N GLY A 126 14.59 3.34 14.32
CA GLY A 126 15.28 3.45 13.04
C GLY A 126 14.75 4.55 12.10
N THR A 127 13.56 5.10 12.38
CA THR A 127 12.91 6.13 11.57
C THR A 127 12.63 7.44 12.31
N ASP A 128 12.80 7.49 13.63
CA ASP A 128 12.32 8.57 14.50
C ASP A 128 10.79 8.79 14.46
N VAL A 129 10.03 7.83 13.94
CA VAL A 129 8.56 7.88 13.94
C VAL A 129 8.04 7.30 15.24
N ALA A 130 7.73 8.17 16.18
CA ALA A 130 7.29 7.79 17.53
C ALA A 130 5.96 7.02 17.50
N THR A 131 5.86 5.98 18.33
CA THR A 131 4.56 5.38 18.67
C THR A 131 3.94 6.18 19.82
N ILE A 132 2.93 6.99 19.51
CA ILE A 132 2.31 7.94 20.47
C ILE A 132 1.12 7.35 21.21
N SER A 133 0.57 6.25 20.75
CA SER A 133 -0.56 5.54 21.35
C SER A 133 -0.65 4.12 20.81
N GLY A 134 -1.48 3.32 21.43
CA GLY A 134 -1.75 1.96 21.00
C GLY A 134 -2.97 1.38 21.68
N LYS A 135 -3.42 0.25 21.16
CA LYS A 135 -4.49 -0.55 21.74
C LYS A 135 -4.20 -2.04 21.52
N ASP A 136 -4.43 -2.84 22.55
CA ASP A 136 -4.26 -4.27 22.52
C ASP A 136 -5.64 -4.94 22.49
N SER A 137 -5.97 -5.53 21.33
CA SER A 137 -7.14 -6.40 21.18
C SER A 137 -6.67 -7.85 21.26
N MET A 138 -6.51 -8.32 22.51
CA MET A 138 -6.15 -9.70 22.79
C MET A 138 -7.39 -10.58 22.74
N LYS A 139 -7.18 -11.89 22.49
CA LYS A 139 -8.23 -12.91 22.39
C LYS A 139 -9.15 -12.74 21.18
N ILE A 140 -8.57 -12.36 20.01
CA ILE A 140 -9.34 -12.40 18.76
C ILE A 140 -9.55 -13.85 18.36
N GLN A 141 -10.59 -14.41 18.90
CA GLN A 141 -11.01 -15.79 18.69
C GLN A 141 -12.51 -15.94 18.93
N GLY A 142 -13.08 -16.98 18.37
CA GLY A 142 -14.49 -17.26 18.48
C GLY A 142 -14.80 -18.73 18.30
N ASN A 143 -16.08 -19.08 18.42
CA ASN A 143 -16.57 -20.40 18.10
C ASN A 143 -17.55 -20.30 16.95
N ILE A 144 -17.37 -21.14 15.93
CA ILE A 144 -18.33 -21.32 14.84
C ILE A 144 -18.95 -22.70 14.92
N LEU A 145 -20.18 -22.84 14.44
CA LEU A 145 -20.82 -24.12 14.25
C LEU A 145 -20.71 -24.52 12.78
N ASP A 146 -20.30 -25.75 12.51
CA ASP A 146 -20.36 -26.30 11.15
C ASP A 146 -21.81 -26.71 10.79
N SER A 147 -22.03 -27.13 9.56
CA SER A 147 -23.35 -27.59 9.07
C SER A 147 -23.92 -28.80 9.82
N ARG A 148 -23.13 -29.47 10.65
CA ARG A 148 -23.50 -30.60 11.50
C ARG A 148 -23.71 -30.20 12.97
N GLY A 149 -23.66 -28.90 13.29
CA GLY A 149 -23.81 -28.38 14.65
C GLY A 149 -22.56 -28.58 15.54
N ARG A 150 -21.43 -29.02 15.00
CA ARG A 150 -20.19 -29.17 15.77
C ARG A 150 -19.52 -27.82 15.94
N ARG A 151 -19.07 -27.54 17.17
CA ARG A 151 -18.38 -26.33 17.53
C ARG A 151 -16.90 -26.41 17.12
N HIS A 152 -16.43 -25.41 16.40
CA HIS A 152 -15.03 -25.23 16.04
C HIS A 152 -14.53 -23.92 16.63
N ARG A 153 -13.44 -23.96 17.39
CA ARG A 153 -12.74 -22.77 17.84
C ARG A 153 -11.93 -22.22 16.68
N VAL A 154 -12.08 -20.92 16.40
CA VAL A 154 -11.35 -20.22 15.35
C VAL A 154 -10.55 -19.08 15.95
N PHE A 155 -9.35 -18.86 15.42
CA PHE A 155 -8.46 -17.79 15.84
C PHE A 155 -8.27 -16.77 14.71
N GLY A 156 -8.24 -15.49 15.05
CA GLY A 156 -7.81 -14.45 14.12
C GLY A 156 -6.32 -14.57 13.81
N LEU A 157 -5.91 -14.08 12.65
CA LEU A 157 -4.49 -13.95 12.34
C LEU A 157 -3.86 -12.88 13.25
N PRO A 158 -2.65 -13.13 13.78
CA PRO A 158 -1.86 -12.09 14.41
C PRO A 158 -1.69 -10.89 13.49
N ALA A 159 -2.00 -9.69 13.96
CA ALA A 159 -1.85 -8.47 13.18
C ALA A 159 -1.55 -7.27 14.07
N ILE A 160 -0.83 -6.30 13.52
CA ILE A 160 -0.76 -4.94 14.05
C ILE A 160 -1.20 -4.00 12.94
N GLN A 161 -2.22 -3.21 13.21
CA GLN A 161 -2.61 -2.10 12.38
C GLN A 161 -1.90 -0.83 12.88
N PHE A 162 -1.15 -0.19 12.01
CA PHE A 162 -0.60 1.13 12.29
C PHE A 162 -1.46 2.21 11.62
N ALA A 163 -2.00 3.13 12.44
CA ALA A 163 -2.55 4.38 11.95
C ALA A 163 -1.44 5.43 12.06
N THR A 164 -0.88 5.81 10.93
CA THR A 164 0.18 6.82 10.85
C THR A 164 -0.43 8.17 10.58
N ILE A 165 -0.08 9.15 11.39
CA ILE A 165 -0.36 10.56 11.17
C ILE A 165 0.91 11.26 10.73
N GLY A 166 0.80 12.15 9.73
CA GLY A 166 1.94 12.92 9.21
C GLY A 166 1.57 14.38 9.02
N HIS A 167 2.47 15.28 9.35
CA HIS A 167 2.29 16.70 9.10
C HIS A 167 2.47 17.01 7.61
N VAL A 168 1.52 17.73 7.03
CA VAL A 168 1.60 18.28 5.68
C VAL A 168 1.85 19.77 5.80
N PRO A 169 3.04 20.27 5.42
CA PRO A 169 3.40 21.69 5.59
C PRO A 169 2.51 22.64 4.79
N ASP A 170 2.13 22.22 3.58
CA ASP A 170 1.24 22.98 2.69
C ASP A 170 0.27 22.03 1.99
N ALA A 171 -1.01 22.23 2.27
CA ALA A 171 -2.10 21.46 1.68
C ALA A 171 -2.20 21.61 0.15
N ALA A 172 -1.73 22.74 -0.41
CA ALA A 172 -1.73 22.96 -1.86
C ALA A 172 -0.69 22.06 -2.59
N GLY A 173 0.33 21.56 -1.88
CA GLY A 173 1.32 20.63 -2.41
C GLY A 173 0.91 19.15 -2.32
N CYS A 174 -0.30 18.84 -1.84
CA CYS A 174 -0.79 17.46 -1.82
C CYS A 174 -1.03 16.92 -3.22
N VAL A 175 -0.66 15.66 -3.43
CA VAL A 175 -0.96 14.92 -4.65
C VAL A 175 -1.85 13.72 -4.34
N THR A 176 -2.48 13.16 -5.36
CA THR A 176 -3.30 11.94 -5.27
C THR A 176 -2.74 10.85 -6.17
N ALA A 177 -3.19 9.62 -5.95
CA ALA A 177 -2.62 8.46 -6.63
C ALA A 177 -3.03 8.31 -8.10
N ASP A 178 -4.13 8.93 -8.52
CA ASP A 178 -4.69 8.82 -9.87
C ASP A 178 -3.81 9.57 -10.90
N LEU A 179 -3.55 8.96 -12.05
CA LEU A 179 -2.82 9.60 -13.16
C LEU A 179 -3.57 10.83 -13.68
N LYS A 180 -2.83 11.89 -14.08
CA LYS A 180 -3.42 13.20 -14.40
C LYS A 180 -3.53 13.49 -15.89
N LEU A 181 -2.43 13.34 -16.64
CA LEU A 181 -2.37 13.74 -18.04
C LEU A 181 -1.70 12.66 -18.89
N ALA A 182 -2.28 12.40 -20.08
CA ALA A 182 -1.60 11.61 -21.10
C ALA A 182 -0.33 12.35 -21.58
N GLY A 183 0.78 11.60 -21.66
CA GLY A 183 2.10 12.15 -21.93
C GLY A 183 2.99 12.29 -20.71
N ASP A 184 2.45 12.27 -19.49
CA ASP A 184 3.26 12.25 -18.27
C ASP A 184 4.17 11.02 -18.24
N ILE A 185 5.34 11.19 -17.67
CA ILE A 185 6.34 10.13 -17.53
C ILE A 185 6.03 9.35 -16.24
N VAL A 186 6.01 8.02 -16.33
CA VAL A 186 5.79 7.15 -15.18
C VAL A 186 7.11 6.60 -14.67
N TYR A 187 7.33 6.78 -13.37
CA TYR A 187 8.50 6.32 -12.64
C TYR A 187 8.12 5.25 -11.62
N VAL A 188 9.02 4.27 -11.43
CA VAL A 188 9.08 3.51 -10.18
C VAL A 188 10.12 4.20 -9.29
N VAL A 189 9.72 4.53 -8.08
CA VAL A 189 10.54 5.20 -7.06
C VAL A 189 10.78 4.24 -5.91
N GLY A 190 11.99 4.21 -5.39
CA GLY A 190 12.39 3.39 -4.24
C GLY A 190 13.38 2.28 -4.59
N PRO A 191 13.57 1.31 -3.68
CA PRO A 191 14.54 0.24 -3.84
C PRO A 191 14.19 -0.70 -5.00
N PRO A 192 15.17 -1.47 -5.53
CA PRO A 192 14.94 -2.48 -6.56
C PRO A 192 13.87 -3.50 -6.15
N THR A 193 13.15 -4.03 -7.14
CA THR A 193 12.24 -5.15 -6.94
C THR A 193 13.03 -6.42 -6.59
N ARG A 194 12.65 -7.09 -5.52
CA ARG A 194 13.21 -8.36 -5.08
C ARG A 194 12.24 -9.51 -5.29
N ASP A 195 12.71 -10.74 -5.14
CA ASP A 195 11.85 -11.92 -5.10
C ASP A 195 11.18 -12.02 -3.72
N GLU A 196 10.09 -11.28 -3.55
CA GLU A 196 9.37 -11.12 -2.29
C GLU A 196 7.86 -11.34 -2.51
N LEU A 197 7.50 -12.58 -2.83
CA LEU A 197 6.11 -13.02 -3.06
C LEU A 197 5.48 -13.73 -1.86
N GLY A 198 6.27 -14.10 -0.84
CA GLY A 198 5.75 -14.78 0.35
C GLY A 198 4.72 -13.93 1.09
N GLY A 199 3.52 -14.49 1.31
CA GLY A 199 2.38 -13.80 1.94
C GLY A 199 1.75 -12.70 1.11
N SER A 200 2.15 -12.54 -0.17
CA SER A 200 1.57 -11.53 -1.08
C SER A 200 0.15 -11.89 -1.51
N GLU A 201 -0.59 -10.90 -2.01
CA GLU A 201 -1.94 -11.11 -2.58
C GLU A 201 -1.93 -12.15 -3.72
N LEU A 202 -0.84 -12.24 -4.49
CA LEU A 202 -0.70 -13.25 -5.54
C LEU A 202 -0.62 -14.66 -4.94
N HIS A 203 0.23 -14.87 -3.94
CA HIS A 203 0.38 -16.18 -3.30
C HIS A 203 -0.89 -16.58 -2.52
N GLU A 204 -1.55 -15.63 -1.84
CA GLU A 204 -2.86 -15.89 -1.21
C GLU A 204 -3.90 -16.34 -2.25
N MET A 205 -3.93 -15.72 -3.43
CA MET A 205 -4.84 -16.09 -4.52
C MET A 205 -4.53 -17.49 -5.07
N LEU A 206 -3.25 -17.89 -5.11
CA LEU A 206 -2.82 -19.22 -5.59
C LEU A 206 -2.95 -20.30 -4.50
N GLY A 207 -3.21 -19.93 -3.24
CA GLY A 207 -3.27 -20.87 -2.11
C GLY A 207 -1.90 -21.33 -1.61
N GLU A 208 -0.82 -20.62 -1.99
CA GLU A 208 0.55 -20.96 -1.62
C GLU A 208 1.17 -19.82 -0.81
N PRO A 209 1.45 -19.99 0.49
CA PRO A 209 1.93 -18.89 1.33
C PRO A 209 3.32 -18.37 0.92
N GLY A 210 4.17 -19.22 0.34
CA GLY A 210 5.58 -18.89 0.09
C GLY A 210 6.37 -18.67 1.38
N LEU A 211 7.64 -18.28 1.27
CA LEU A 211 8.51 -18.04 2.44
C LEU A 211 9.22 -16.68 2.40
N ASN A 212 9.37 -16.08 1.22
CA ASN A 212 10.13 -14.84 1.04
C ASN A 212 9.24 -13.62 1.30
N VAL A 213 9.00 -13.28 2.56
CA VAL A 213 8.30 -12.04 2.94
C VAL A 213 9.15 -10.82 2.59
N PRO A 214 8.53 -9.69 2.20
CA PRO A 214 9.24 -8.45 1.97
C PRO A 214 9.99 -7.98 3.23
N ARG A 215 11.11 -7.29 3.00
CA ARG A 215 11.92 -6.68 4.06
C ARG A 215 12.07 -5.19 3.85
N VAL A 216 12.12 -4.46 4.95
CA VAL A 216 12.30 -3.00 4.95
C VAL A 216 13.75 -2.67 5.29
N ASP A 217 14.40 -1.92 4.42
CA ASP A 217 15.64 -1.21 4.71
C ASP A 217 15.27 0.20 5.18
N LEU A 218 15.28 0.43 6.49
CA LEU A 218 14.81 1.68 7.08
C LEU A 218 15.61 2.89 6.62
N PRO A 219 16.95 2.89 6.63
CA PRO A 219 17.74 4.01 6.11
C PRO A 219 17.41 4.37 4.66
N ALA A 220 17.45 3.39 3.76
CA ALA A 220 17.15 3.60 2.34
C ALA A 220 15.70 4.05 2.10
N SER A 221 14.77 3.55 2.93
CA SER A 221 13.36 3.94 2.90
C SER A 221 13.19 5.41 3.26
N MET A 222 13.78 5.85 4.38
CA MET A 222 13.68 7.24 4.85
C MET A 222 14.33 8.23 3.88
N GLU A 223 15.48 7.88 3.28
CA GLU A 223 16.09 8.69 2.23
C GLU A 223 15.16 8.82 1.01
N THR A 224 14.50 7.74 0.60
CA THR A 224 13.53 7.76 -0.51
C THR A 224 12.32 8.65 -0.17
N TYR A 225 11.80 8.55 1.05
CA TYR A 225 10.64 9.34 1.49
C TYR A 225 10.95 10.83 1.56
N ARG A 226 12.12 11.21 2.11
CA ARG A 226 12.58 12.60 2.15
C ARG A 226 12.77 13.19 0.75
N ALA A 227 13.37 12.41 -0.17
CA ALA A 227 13.56 12.83 -1.56
C ALA A 227 12.23 13.04 -2.28
N LEU A 228 11.29 12.09 -2.13
CA LEU A 228 9.95 12.19 -2.74
C LEU A 228 9.15 13.36 -2.15
N HIS A 229 9.14 13.53 -0.82
CA HIS A 229 8.51 14.67 -0.17
C HIS A 229 9.08 16.00 -0.68
N SER A 230 10.41 16.12 -0.80
CA SER A 230 11.06 17.32 -1.33
C SER A 230 10.67 17.60 -2.78
N ALA A 231 10.58 16.56 -3.63
CA ALA A 231 10.13 16.68 -5.00
C ALA A 231 8.65 17.14 -5.10
N MET A 232 7.78 16.62 -4.24
CA MET A 232 6.38 17.06 -4.15
C MET A 232 6.27 18.52 -3.72
N ARG A 233 7.02 18.93 -2.71
CA ARG A 233 7.06 20.34 -2.27
C ARG A 233 7.57 21.30 -3.35
N ALA A 234 8.43 20.83 -4.23
CA ALA A 234 8.91 21.59 -5.38
C ALA A 234 7.94 21.60 -6.57
N GLY A 235 6.75 20.97 -6.45
CA GLY A 235 5.75 20.90 -7.52
C GLY A 235 6.18 20.04 -8.71
N LEU A 236 7.07 19.07 -8.50
CA LEU A 236 7.60 18.22 -9.57
C LEU A 236 6.80 16.94 -9.83
N VAL A 237 5.84 16.64 -8.96
CA VAL A 237 5.08 15.37 -8.95
C VAL A 237 3.61 15.63 -9.26
N GLU A 238 3.07 14.94 -10.28
CA GLU A 238 1.66 15.03 -10.66
C GLU A 238 0.81 14.03 -9.88
N SER A 239 1.31 12.79 -9.70
CA SER A 239 0.64 11.77 -8.90
C SER A 239 1.66 10.85 -8.22
N ALA A 240 1.27 10.28 -7.07
CA ALA A 240 2.06 9.28 -6.37
C ALA A 240 1.16 8.21 -5.74
N LYS A 241 1.49 6.95 -5.96
CA LYS A 241 0.81 5.77 -5.43
C LYS A 241 1.78 4.87 -4.70
N ALA A 242 1.59 4.64 -3.42
CA ALA A 242 2.36 3.66 -2.67
C ALA A 242 2.14 2.24 -3.23
N CYS A 243 3.23 1.52 -3.51
CA CYS A 243 3.18 0.11 -3.86
C CYS A 243 3.09 -0.71 -2.59
N SER A 244 1.96 -1.36 -2.38
CA SER A 244 1.73 -2.28 -1.26
C SER A 244 1.15 -3.58 -1.80
N LYS A 245 0.01 -4.03 -1.32
CA LYS A 245 -0.67 -5.27 -1.74
C LYS A 245 -0.86 -5.34 -3.25
N GLY A 246 -0.43 -6.47 -3.84
CA GLY A 246 -0.46 -6.70 -5.28
C GLY A 246 0.67 -6.01 -6.06
N GLY A 247 1.64 -5.42 -5.36
CA GLY A 247 2.88 -4.88 -5.93
C GLY A 247 2.68 -3.77 -6.95
N LEU A 248 3.60 -3.72 -7.91
CA LEU A 248 3.62 -2.71 -8.97
C LEU A 248 2.39 -2.79 -9.88
N ALA A 249 1.91 -4.00 -10.17
CA ALA A 249 0.75 -4.22 -11.04
C ALA A 249 -0.53 -3.60 -10.45
N ALA A 250 -0.78 -3.81 -9.16
CA ALA A 250 -1.95 -3.23 -8.49
C ALA A 250 -1.83 -1.71 -8.34
N ALA A 251 -0.65 -1.20 -7.96
CA ALA A 251 -0.42 0.24 -7.82
C ALA A 251 -0.65 0.98 -9.13
N LEU A 252 -0.06 0.50 -10.23
CA LEU A 252 -0.22 1.08 -11.56
C LEU A 252 -1.68 1.01 -12.04
N SER A 253 -2.34 -0.13 -11.83
CA SER A 253 -3.74 -0.30 -12.25
C SER A 253 -4.67 0.66 -11.52
N LEU A 254 -4.51 0.79 -10.19
CA LEU A 254 -5.29 1.73 -9.38
C LEU A 254 -5.07 3.20 -9.82
N ALA A 255 -3.81 3.57 -10.07
CA ALA A 255 -3.48 4.90 -10.56
C ALA A 255 -4.07 5.17 -11.95
N ALA A 256 -3.97 4.22 -12.85
CA ALA A 256 -4.46 4.33 -14.23
C ALA A 256 -5.99 4.49 -14.28
N PHE A 257 -6.72 3.51 -13.74
CA PHE A 257 -8.18 3.59 -13.80
C PHE A 257 -8.80 4.62 -12.84
N GLY A 258 -8.04 5.08 -11.83
CA GLY A 258 -8.42 6.23 -11.00
C GLY A 258 -8.51 7.51 -11.82
N GLY A 259 -7.53 7.78 -12.67
CA GLY A 259 -7.51 8.92 -13.57
C GLY A 259 -8.31 8.75 -14.87
N GLY A 260 -9.00 7.61 -15.08
CA GLY A 260 -9.64 7.32 -16.36
C GLY A 260 -8.63 7.14 -17.52
N LEU A 261 -7.36 6.94 -17.21
CA LEU A 261 -6.25 6.87 -18.13
C LEU A 261 -5.62 5.46 -18.15
N GLY A 262 -4.67 5.26 -19.04
CA GLY A 262 -3.83 4.07 -19.12
C GLY A 262 -2.36 4.40 -18.90
N ALA A 263 -1.52 3.38 -19.01
CA ALA A 263 -0.08 3.54 -19.00
C ALA A 263 0.59 2.52 -19.93
N SER A 264 1.62 2.93 -20.63
CA SER A 264 2.49 2.03 -21.39
C SER A 264 3.81 1.91 -20.65
N ILE A 265 4.12 0.73 -20.14
CA ILE A 265 5.30 0.46 -19.31
C ILE A 265 6.19 -0.63 -19.89
N ASP A 266 7.48 -0.57 -19.54
CA ASP A 266 8.50 -1.51 -19.95
C ASP A 266 9.22 -2.07 -18.73
N LEU A 267 9.02 -3.35 -18.43
CA LEU A 267 9.59 -4.03 -17.27
C LEU A 267 11.12 -4.16 -17.33
N ARG A 268 11.74 -4.01 -18.50
CA ARG A 268 13.20 -3.99 -18.63
C ARG A 268 13.84 -2.80 -17.92
N ARG A 269 13.04 -1.75 -17.68
CA ARG A 269 13.47 -0.49 -17.02
C ARG A 269 13.20 -0.47 -15.53
N VAL A 270 12.53 -1.48 -14.99
CA VAL A 270 12.27 -1.59 -13.55
C VAL A 270 13.54 -2.10 -12.85
N PRO A 271 14.14 -1.33 -11.93
CA PRO A 271 15.27 -1.78 -11.14
C PRO A 271 14.93 -3.06 -10.36
N SER A 272 15.81 -4.06 -10.41
CA SER A 272 15.51 -5.36 -9.83
C SER A 272 16.77 -6.17 -9.54
N ASP A 273 16.75 -6.89 -8.41
CA ASP A 273 17.75 -7.90 -8.03
C ASP A 273 17.38 -9.31 -8.57
N ILE A 274 16.24 -9.45 -9.26
CA ILE A 274 15.79 -10.71 -9.84
C ILE A 274 16.65 -11.05 -11.06
N PRO A 275 17.24 -12.25 -11.16
CA PRO A 275 18.09 -12.64 -12.28
C PRO A 275 17.40 -12.47 -13.64
N ALA A 276 18.14 -12.00 -14.65
CA ALA A 276 17.60 -11.79 -16.00
C ALA A 276 17.05 -13.07 -16.64
N GLY A 277 17.62 -14.23 -16.31
CA GLY A 277 17.19 -15.55 -16.80
C GLY A 277 16.07 -16.23 -16.01
N ASP A 278 15.52 -15.56 -15.01
CA ASP A 278 14.42 -16.14 -14.22
C ASP A 278 13.16 -16.29 -15.09
N ARG A 279 12.63 -17.52 -15.17
CA ARG A 279 11.45 -17.85 -15.99
C ARG A 279 10.17 -17.11 -15.56
N HIS A 280 10.09 -16.67 -14.30
CA HIS A 280 8.95 -15.95 -13.73
C HIS A 280 9.27 -14.48 -13.47
N ARG A 281 10.32 -13.94 -14.10
CA ARG A 281 10.80 -12.58 -13.88
C ARG A 281 9.69 -11.53 -14.02
N ASP A 282 8.90 -11.58 -15.06
CA ASP A 282 7.81 -10.62 -15.31
C ASP A 282 6.75 -10.67 -14.20
N LEU A 283 6.39 -11.86 -13.75
CA LEU A 283 5.45 -12.05 -12.65
C LEU A 283 6.01 -11.47 -11.35
N ARG A 284 7.29 -11.74 -11.05
CA ARG A 284 7.95 -11.20 -9.84
C ARG A 284 8.10 -9.69 -9.90
N LEU A 285 8.46 -9.12 -11.05
CA LEU A 285 8.55 -7.66 -11.22
C LEU A 285 7.21 -6.96 -10.98
N LEU A 286 6.10 -7.58 -11.42
CA LEU A 286 4.76 -7.02 -11.31
C LEU A 286 4.14 -7.20 -9.93
N PHE A 287 4.34 -8.35 -9.29
CA PHE A 287 3.56 -8.75 -8.12
C PHE A 287 4.36 -8.90 -6.82
N SER A 288 5.70 -8.81 -6.84
CA SER A 288 6.45 -8.72 -5.58
C SER A 288 6.04 -7.47 -4.82
N GLU A 289 5.74 -7.66 -3.54
CA GLU A 289 5.30 -6.57 -2.66
C GLU A 289 6.49 -5.93 -1.93
N SER A 290 7.64 -5.82 -2.62
CA SER A 290 8.85 -5.18 -2.09
C SER A 290 8.54 -3.81 -1.52
N ALA A 291 9.00 -3.58 -0.30
CA ALA A 291 8.65 -2.40 0.49
C ALA A 291 9.19 -1.08 -0.07
N SER A 292 8.64 0.03 0.41
CA SER A 292 9.17 1.39 0.22
C SER A 292 9.23 1.87 -1.23
N ARG A 293 8.30 1.40 -2.07
CA ARG A 293 8.21 1.77 -3.48
C ARG A 293 6.94 2.57 -3.80
N PHE A 294 7.05 3.40 -4.85
CA PHE A 294 5.92 4.19 -5.37
C PHE A 294 5.88 4.14 -6.89
N VAL A 295 4.68 4.23 -7.45
CA VAL A 295 4.44 4.64 -8.83
C VAL A 295 4.19 6.13 -8.82
N VAL A 296 5.00 6.89 -9.57
CA VAL A 296 4.94 8.35 -9.60
C VAL A 296 4.79 8.81 -11.04
N SER A 297 3.89 9.78 -11.30
CA SER A 297 3.84 10.46 -12.60
C SER A 297 4.39 11.88 -12.50
N VAL A 298 5.06 12.31 -13.56
CA VAL A 298 5.77 13.59 -13.65
C VAL A 298 5.55 14.18 -15.03
N ALA A 299 5.22 15.47 -15.11
CA ALA A 299 5.13 16.18 -16.38
C ALA A 299 6.48 16.15 -17.13
N PRO A 300 6.49 15.97 -18.46
CA PRO A 300 7.74 15.88 -19.23
C PRO A 300 8.72 17.04 -18.98
N GLY A 301 8.20 18.25 -18.78
CA GLY A 301 9.01 19.45 -18.49
C GLY A 301 9.71 19.40 -17.13
N ASN A 302 9.20 18.63 -16.18
CA ASN A 302 9.75 18.49 -14.83
C ASN A 302 10.69 17.27 -14.68
N ALA A 303 10.80 16.42 -15.70
CA ALA A 303 11.50 15.14 -15.62
C ALA A 303 12.95 15.27 -15.13
N ALA A 304 13.73 16.15 -15.72
CA ALA A 304 15.15 16.33 -15.35
C ALA A 304 15.32 16.85 -13.91
N ALA A 305 14.44 17.77 -13.48
CA ALA A 305 14.45 18.30 -12.11
C ALA A 305 14.06 17.23 -11.10
N PHE A 306 13.05 16.42 -11.43
CA PHE A 306 12.61 15.29 -10.60
C PHE A 306 13.70 14.23 -10.46
N GLU A 307 14.31 13.79 -11.57
CA GLU A 307 15.41 12.80 -11.55
C GLU A 307 16.60 13.28 -10.70
N LYS A 308 16.94 14.57 -10.81
CA LYS A 308 17.96 15.20 -9.98
C LYS A 308 17.56 15.19 -8.49
N ALA A 309 16.33 15.55 -8.16
CA ALA A 309 15.83 15.56 -6.78
C ALA A 309 15.81 14.15 -6.17
N MET A 310 15.49 13.13 -6.97
CA MET A 310 15.46 11.74 -6.51
C MET A 310 16.85 11.12 -6.33
N GLY A 311 17.92 11.69 -6.90
CA GLY A 311 19.30 11.24 -6.68
C GLY A 311 19.51 9.75 -6.98
N GLY A 312 18.98 9.24 -8.09
CA GLY A 312 19.09 7.84 -8.51
C GLY A 312 18.05 6.89 -7.89
N ARG A 313 17.12 7.38 -7.05
CA ARG A 313 16.05 6.58 -6.43
C ARG A 313 14.78 6.47 -7.28
N ALA A 314 14.81 6.95 -8.50
CA ALA A 314 13.71 6.88 -9.45
C ALA A 314 14.17 6.31 -10.78
N ALA A 315 13.40 5.41 -11.37
CA ALA A 315 13.65 4.87 -12.69
C ALA A 315 12.43 5.12 -13.60
N ARG A 316 12.67 5.79 -14.72
CA ARG A 316 11.64 5.98 -15.73
C ARG A 316 11.32 4.64 -16.39
N PHE A 317 10.08 4.16 -16.30
CA PHE A 317 9.69 2.87 -16.87
C PHE A 317 8.47 2.92 -17.79
N GLY A 318 7.85 4.09 -17.97
CA GLY A 318 6.70 4.22 -18.86
C GLY A 318 6.23 5.64 -19.11
N THR A 319 5.04 5.72 -19.70
CA THR A 319 4.36 6.96 -20.04
C THR A 319 2.86 6.76 -19.86
N VAL A 320 2.16 7.78 -19.39
CA VAL A 320 0.70 7.81 -19.31
C VAL A 320 0.10 7.90 -20.72
N VAL A 321 -0.88 7.06 -21.00
CA VAL A 321 -1.59 7.02 -22.29
C VAL A 321 -3.12 7.09 -22.08
N PRO A 322 -3.93 7.38 -23.10
CA PRO A 322 -5.34 7.73 -22.89
C PRO A 322 -6.21 6.64 -22.25
N ARG A 323 -6.03 5.34 -22.54
CA ARG A 323 -7.04 4.33 -22.14
C ARG A 323 -6.49 2.98 -21.69
N SER A 324 -5.42 2.51 -22.32
CA SER A 324 -4.99 1.12 -22.17
C SER A 324 -3.79 1.02 -21.22
N VAL A 325 -3.79 0.00 -20.38
CA VAL A 325 -2.57 -0.44 -19.69
C VAL A 325 -1.87 -1.44 -20.58
N VAL A 326 -0.66 -1.10 -21.01
CA VAL A 326 0.19 -1.92 -21.87
C VAL A 326 1.47 -2.23 -21.14
N VAL A 327 1.79 -3.51 -20.98
CA VAL A 327 3.00 -3.97 -20.30
C VAL A 327 3.88 -4.69 -21.30
N THR A 328 5.07 -4.16 -21.52
CA THR A 328 6.16 -4.85 -22.22
C THR A 328 6.98 -5.62 -21.18
N GLY A 329 7.07 -6.93 -21.33
CA GLY A 329 7.80 -7.82 -20.45
C GLY A 329 9.32 -7.69 -20.57
N SER A 330 10.04 -8.35 -19.67
CA SER A 330 11.51 -8.40 -19.64
C SER A 330 12.13 -9.00 -20.91
N GLY A 331 11.39 -9.83 -21.64
CA GLY A 331 11.76 -10.33 -22.97
C GLY A 331 11.47 -9.38 -24.13
N GLY A 332 11.02 -8.15 -23.89
CA GLY A 332 10.75 -7.13 -24.92
C GLY A 332 9.44 -7.31 -25.69
N LYS A 333 8.62 -8.30 -25.36
CA LYS A 333 7.30 -8.52 -25.96
C LYS A 333 6.20 -7.94 -25.08
N VAL A 334 5.11 -7.50 -25.68
CA VAL A 334 3.91 -7.10 -24.94
C VAL A 334 3.28 -8.35 -24.31
N ILE A 335 3.20 -8.36 -22.99
CA ILE A 335 2.64 -9.46 -22.19
C ILE A 335 1.24 -9.15 -21.66
N LEU A 336 0.86 -7.87 -21.60
CA LEU A 336 -0.48 -7.43 -21.22
C LEU A 336 -0.88 -6.22 -22.08
N ARG A 337 -2.11 -6.23 -22.58
CA ARG A 337 -2.78 -5.06 -23.13
C ARG A 337 -4.23 -5.13 -22.71
N GLU A 338 -4.64 -4.21 -21.85
CA GLU A 338 -6.00 -4.21 -21.31
C GLU A 338 -6.51 -2.78 -21.14
N GLU A 339 -7.80 -2.55 -21.30
CA GLU A 339 -8.40 -1.26 -21.00
C GLU A 339 -8.47 -1.02 -19.51
N ALA A 340 -8.10 0.18 -19.06
CA ALA A 340 -8.19 0.59 -17.66
C ALA A 340 -9.61 0.42 -17.10
N ALA A 341 -10.63 0.73 -17.88
CA ALA A 341 -12.03 0.53 -17.52
C ALA A 341 -12.39 -0.95 -17.24
N ARG A 342 -11.78 -1.92 -17.99
CA ARG A 342 -11.99 -3.34 -17.73
C ARG A 342 -11.31 -3.79 -16.45
N LEU A 343 -10.08 -3.32 -16.20
CA LEU A 343 -9.38 -3.56 -14.93
C LEU A 343 -10.19 -3.03 -13.74
N LYS A 344 -10.79 -1.83 -13.87
CA LYS A 344 -11.66 -1.24 -12.85
C LYS A 344 -12.90 -2.10 -12.60
N ARG A 345 -13.58 -2.55 -13.65
CA ARG A 345 -14.74 -3.45 -13.52
C ARG A 345 -14.37 -4.75 -12.79
N SER A 346 -13.26 -5.39 -13.17
CA SER A 346 -12.77 -6.61 -12.52
C SER A 346 -12.46 -6.36 -11.02
N TRP A 347 -11.79 -5.26 -10.70
CA TRP A 347 -11.49 -4.88 -9.32
C TRP A 347 -12.77 -4.63 -8.48
N ARG A 348 -13.81 -4.05 -9.06
CA ARG A 348 -15.09 -3.77 -8.37
C ARG A 348 -15.97 -5.02 -8.23
N SER A 349 -15.94 -5.94 -9.18
CA SER A 349 -16.88 -7.08 -9.25
C SER A 349 -16.69 -8.14 -8.18
N THR A 350 -15.51 -8.23 -7.55
CA THR A 350 -15.17 -9.33 -6.63
C THR A 350 -16.16 -9.48 -5.48
N PHE A 351 -16.64 -8.39 -4.89
CA PHE A 351 -17.62 -8.42 -3.82
C PHE A 351 -19.06 -8.22 -4.29
N ALA A 352 -19.29 -7.68 -5.49
CA ALA A 352 -20.63 -7.51 -6.05
C ALA A 352 -21.37 -8.85 -6.14
N HIS A 353 -20.70 -9.90 -6.62
CA HIS A 353 -21.29 -11.25 -6.68
C HIS A 353 -21.58 -11.86 -5.29
N LYS A 354 -20.75 -11.54 -4.30
CA LYS A 354 -20.96 -12.06 -2.93
C LYS A 354 -22.10 -11.36 -2.19
N LEU A 355 -22.29 -10.06 -2.45
CA LEU A 355 -23.38 -9.28 -1.86
C LEU A 355 -24.76 -9.68 -2.44
N HIS A 356 -24.82 -10.05 -3.73
CA HIS A 356 -26.04 -10.52 -4.36
C HIS A 356 -26.33 -12.00 -4.08
N ALA A 357 -25.34 -12.84 -3.80
CA ALA A 357 -25.52 -14.23 -3.43
C ALA A 357 -26.03 -14.44 -1.98
N GLY A 358 -25.91 -13.43 -1.10
CA GLY A 358 -26.45 -13.42 0.26
C GLY A 358 -27.88 -12.85 0.37
N GLY A 359 -28.43 -12.33 -0.71
CA GLY A 359 -29.78 -11.77 -0.79
C GLY A 359 -30.82 -12.77 -1.25
N GLY A 360 -30.76 -14.00 -0.78
CA GLY A 360 -31.94 -14.87 -0.74
C GLY A 360 -32.89 -14.27 0.27
N ALA A 361 -33.97 -13.69 -0.21
CA ALA A 361 -35.02 -13.05 0.54
C ALA A 361 -35.65 -13.93 1.60
N PRO A 362 -36.30 -13.33 2.61
CA PRO A 362 -37.04 -14.05 3.66
C PRO A 362 -38.19 -14.86 3.13
#